data_8daa0d5589818b1820c3366d4e900dd6
#
_entry.id   8daa0d5589818b1820c3366d4e900dd6
#
_cell.length_a   1.000
_cell.length_b   1.000
_cell.length_c   1.000
_cell.angle_alpha   90.00
_cell.angle_beta   90.00
_cell.angle_gamma   90.00
#
_symmetry.space_group_name_H-M   'P 1'
#
loop_
_entity.id
_entity.type
_entity.pdbx_description
1 polymer ?
#
loop_
_entity_poly.entity_id
_entity_poly.type
_entity_poly.pdbx_seq_one_letter_code
_entity_poly.pdbx_strand_id
1 'polypeptide(L)'
;MSLPSHVRLVEVGPRDGLQNEAQPISVADKVNLVDALTAAGLSYIEVGSFVSPKWVPQMAGSAEVFARIQRKAGVKYGALAPNLRGFEDAMVAGVKEVAVFAAASEAFSQRNINCSINDSLERFAPIMAAAKQHGVTVRGYVSCVLGCPYEGTVAPEQVAAVARELYAMGCYEVSLGDTLGTGTAGATRRLFEVVGKDVPRDKLAGHFHDTYGQAIANIYASLLEGIQVFDSSIAGLGGCPYAKGASGNVATEDVLYLLEGLGIDTGVDLEQLILAGQQISGVLGRPTGSRVVKARTAR
;
A
#
# COMPACT_ATOMS: atom_id res chain seq x y z
N MET A 1 -3.32 10.26 24.38
CA MET A 1 -4.03 10.89 23.23
C MET A 1 -5.29 10.08 23.00
N SER A 2 -6.40 10.73 22.60
CA SER A 2 -7.61 10.01 22.18
C SER A 2 -7.38 9.36 20.81
N LEU A 3 -7.97 8.19 20.56
CA LEU A 3 -7.97 7.57 19.24
C LEU A 3 -8.74 8.47 18.25
N PRO A 4 -8.40 8.44 16.95
CA PRO A 4 -9.14 9.16 15.93
C PRO A 4 -10.57 8.60 15.79
N SER A 5 -11.53 9.45 15.39
CA SER A 5 -12.90 9.02 15.12
C SER A 5 -13.07 8.41 13.71
N HIS A 6 -12.12 8.65 12.82
CA HIS A 6 -12.12 8.18 11.43
C HIS A 6 -10.73 7.75 10.99
N VAL A 7 -10.66 6.67 10.21
CA VAL A 7 -9.46 6.14 9.58
C VAL A 7 -9.75 5.87 8.11
N ARG A 8 -8.84 6.27 7.23
CA ARG A 8 -8.89 5.92 5.82
C ARG A 8 -8.09 4.65 5.56
N LEU A 9 -8.73 3.64 4.98
CA LEU A 9 -8.07 2.47 4.43
C LEU A 9 -7.68 2.72 2.97
N VAL A 10 -6.43 2.41 2.65
CA VAL A 10 -5.88 2.40 1.30
C VAL A 10 -5.75 0.94 0.88
N GLU A 11 -6.59 0.51 -0.04
CA GLU A 11 -6.61 -0.86 -0.52
C GLU A 11 -5.55 -1.06 -1.60
N VAL A 12 -4.51 -1.82 -1.28
CA VAL A 12 -3.40 -2.09 -2.19
C VAL A 12 -3.44 -3.50 -2.80
N GLY A 13 -4.46 -4.28 -2.50
CA GLY A 13 -4.62 -5.66 -2.98
C GLY A 13 -4.56 -5.78 -4.51
N PRO A 14 -5.26 -4.96 -5.29
CA PRO A 14 -5.24 -5.05 -6.76
C PRO A 14 -3.87 -4.74 -7.38
N ARG A 15 -3.02 -3.96 -6.69
CA ARG A 15 -1.65 -3.67 -7.14
C ARG A 15 -0.62 -4.51 -6.37
N ASP A 16 -0.34 -4.15 -5.10
CA ASP A 16 0.73 -4.75 -4.30
C ASP A 16 0.43 -6.22 -3.98
N GLY A 17 -0.80 -6.50 -3.63
CA GLY A 17 -1.28 -7.85 -3.39
C GLY A 17 -1.08 -8.75 -4.60
N LEU A 18 -1.71 -8.42 -5.72
CA LEU A 18 -1.69 -9.23 -6.93
C LEU A 18 -0.31 -9.29 -7.61
N GLN A 19 0.53 -8.27 -7.43
CA GLN A 19 1.87 -8.24 -8.01
C GLN A 19 2.73 -9.43 -7.60
N ASN A 20 2.52 -9.95 -6.39
CA ASN A 20 3.29 -11.04 -5.80
C ASN A 20 2.60 -12.42 -5.90
N GLU A 21 1.44 -12.50 -6.56
CA GLU A 21 0.77 -13.78 -6.78
C GLU A 21 1.45 -14.56 -7.91
N ALA A 22 1.53 -15.89 -7.74
CA ALA A 22 2.21 -16.76 -8.71
C ALA A 22 1.45 -16.84 -10.04
N GLN A 23 0.12 -16.76 -10.00
CA GLN A 23 -0.74 -16.86 -11.19
C GLN A 23 -1.10 -15.48 -11.73
N PRO A 24 -0.94 -15.22 -13.03
CA PRO A 24 -1.52 -14.05 -13.66
C PRO A 24 -3.04 -14.10 -13.60
N ILE A 25 -3.65 -12.98 -13.24
CA ILE A 25 -5.11 -12.83 -13.21
C ILE A 25 -5.58 -12.09 -14.44
N SER A 26 -6.74 -12.47 -14.97
CA SER A 26 -7.33 -11.80 -16.13
C SER A 26 -7.66 -10.33 -15.84
N VAL A 27 -7.67 -9.50 -16.87
CA VAL A 27 -8.15 -8.11 -16.74
C VAL A 27 -9.57 -8.06 -16.21
N ALA A 28 -10.43 -9.00 -16.64
CA ALA A 28 -11.82 -9.06 -16.16
C ALA A 28 -11.90 -9.31 -14.65
N ASP A 29 -11.09 -10.21 -14.11
CA ASP A 29 -11.06 -10.48 -12.66
C ASP A 29 -10.51 -9.31 -11.88
N LYS A 30 -9.49 -8.59 -12.41
CA LYS A 30 -8.98 -7.35 -11.80
C LYS A 30 -10.06 -6.25 -11.76
N VAL A 31 -10.82 -6.09 -12.86
CA VAL A 31 -11.94 -5.14 -12.91
C VAL A 31 -13.00 -5.51 -11.88
N ASN A 32 -13.43 -6.77 -11.85
CA ASN A 32 -14.41 -7.27 -10.89
C ASN A 32 -13.95 -7.03 -9.43
N LEU A 33 -12.68 -7.25 -9.15
CA LEU A 33 -12.11 -6.98 -7.82
C LEU A 33 -12.23 -5.49 -7.46
N VAL A 34 -11.77 -4.59 -8.34
CA VAL A 34 -11.81 -3.14 -8.07
C VAL A 34 -13.24 -2.64 -7.92
N ASP A 35 -14.17 -3.12 -8.73
CA ASP A 35 -15.58 -2.74 -8.64
C ASP A 35 -16.23 -3.26 -7.36
N ALA A 36 -15.91 -4.50 -6.92
CA ALA A 36 -16.37 -5.05 -5.65
C ALA A 36 -15.83 -4.27 -4.44
N LEU A 37 -14.55 -3.89 -4.46
CA LEU A 37 -13.92 -3.07 -3.43
C LEU A 37 -14.54 -1.66 -3.38
N THR A 38 -14.84 -1.09 -4.55
CA THR A 38 -15.58 0.19 -4.66
C THR A 38 -16.99 0.08 -4.06
N ALA A 39 -17.70 -1.02 -4.34
CA ALA A 39 -19.03 -1.29 -3.78
C ALA A 39 -19.00 -1.47 -2.27
N ALA A 40 -17.95 -2.10 -1.72
CA ALA A 40 -17.72 -2.27 -0.29
C ALA A 40 -17.43 -0.94 0.45
N GLY A 41 -17.28 0.18 -0.24
CA GLY A 41 -17.13 1.51 0.39
C GLY A 41 -15.70 2.01 0.53
N LEU A 42 -14.71 1.31 -0.03
CA LEU A 42 -13.33 1.79 -0.01
C LEU A 42 -13.20 3.11 -0.78
N SER A 43 -12.62 4.11 -0.13
CA SER A 43 -12.45 5.47 -0.68
C SER A 43 -11.14 5.66 -1.45
N TYR A 44 -10.22 4.70 -1.34
CA TYR A 44 -8.96 4.66 -2.08
C TYR A 44 -8.59 3.22 -2.47
N ILE A 45 -8.33 3.00 -3.75
CA ILE A 45 -7.91 1.70 -4.29
C ILE A 45 -6.70 1.90 -5.21
N GLU A 46 -5.59 1.22 -4.93
CA GLU A 46 -4.44 1.18 -5.83
C GLU A 46 -4.68 0.09 -6.87
N VAL A 47 -5.11 0.50 -8.07
CA VAL A 47 -5.70 -0.39 -9.10
C VAL A 47 -4.66 -1.20 -9.85
N GLY A 48 -3.44 -0.66 -10.01
CA GLY A 48 -2.41 -1.31 -10.79
C GLY A 48 -1.09 -0.54 -10.85
N SER A 49 -0.23 -0.92 -11.78
CA SER A 49 1.08 -0.31 -11.95
C SER A 49 1.41 -0.13 -13.42
N PHE A 50 2.10 0.96 -13.73
CA PHE A 50 2.67 1.25 -15.05
C PHE A 50 4.17 0.92 -15.10
N VAL A 51 4.55 -0.16 -14.42
CA VAL A 51 5.85 -0.80 -14.55
C VAL A 51 5.89 -1.63 -15.83
N SER A 52 7.08 -1.84 -16.38
CA SER A 52 7.22 -2.68 -17.58
C SER A 52 6.70 -4.10 -17.31
N PRO A 53 5.77 -4.63 -18.15
CA PRO A 53 5.27 -6.00 -18.02
C PRO A 53 6.35 -7.09 -18.15
N LYS A 54 7.51 -6.75 -18.70
CA LYS A 54 8.66 -7.65 -18.75
C LYS A 54 9.24 -7.93 -17.37
N TRP A 55 9.12 -6.95 -16.44
CA TRP A 55 9.60 -7.09 -15.07
C TRP A 55 8.52 -7.57 -14.11
N VAL A 56 7.28 -7.14 -14.33
CA VAL A 56 6.14 -7.50 -13.48
C VAL A 56 4.94 -7.92 -14.35
N PRO A 57 4.94 -9.17 -14.86
CA PRO A 57 3.87 -9.66 -15.75
C PRO A 57 2.47 -9.58 -15.12
N GLN A 58 2.37 -9.74 -13.80
CA GLN A 58 1.09 -9.65 -13.07
C GLN A 58 0.42 -8.28 -13.21
N MET A 59 1.19 -7.21 -13.45
CA MET A 59 0.66 -5.86 -13.64
C MET A 59 0.34 -5.54 -15.11
N ALA A 60 0.52 -6.47 -16.02
CA ALA A 60 0.08 -6.31 -17.40
C ALA A 60 -1.44 -6.00 -17.47
N GLY A 61 -1.82 -5.14 -18.41
CA GLY A 61 -3.22 -4.75 -18.61
C GLY A 61 -3.73 -3.66 -17.67
N SER A 62 -2.89 -3.02 -16.84
CA SER A 62 -3.34 -1.94 -15.93
C SER A 62 -4.12 -0.85 -16.65
N ALA A 63 -3.69 -0.40 -17.83
CA ALA A 63 -4.41 0.59 -18.61
C ALA A 63 -5.83 0.13 -19.02
N GLU A 64 -5.97 -1.15 -19.40
CA GLU A 64 -7.28 -1.74 -19.73
C GLU A 64 -8.17 -1.86 -18.48
N VAL A 65 -7.60 -2.21 -17.32
CA VAL A 65 -8.35 -2.21 -16.05
C VAL A 65 -8.88 -0.81 -15.78
N PHE A 66 -8.05 0.24 -15.85
CA PHE A 66 -8.47 1.63 -15.66
C PHE A 66 -9.55 2.09 -16.64
N ALA A 67 -9.55 1.58 -17.86
CA ALA A 67 -10.58 1.89 -18.87
C ALA A 67 -11.92 1.20 -18.59
N ARG A 68 -11.94 0.08 -17.87
CA ARG A 68 -13.13 -0.78 -17.71
C ARG A 68 -13.79 -0.70 -16.34
N ILE A 69 -13.08 -0.28 -15.28
CA ILE A 69 -13.64 -0.15 -13.93
C ILE A 69 -14.75 0.90 -13.86
N GLN A 70 -15.74 0.66 -13.01
CA GLN A 70 -16.83 1.60 -12.73
C GLN A 70 -16.40 2.63 -11.68
N ARG A 71 -15.85 3.75 -12.15
CA ARG A 71 -15.36 4.81 -11.24
C ARG A 71 -16.52 5.49 -10.52
N LYS A 72 -16.48 5.51 -9.20
CA LYS A 72 -17.46 6.17 -8.33
C LYS A 72 -16.93 7.53 -7.87
N ALA A 73 -17.80 8.54 -7.87
CA ALA A 73 -17.46 9.85 -7.34
C ALA A 73 -17.02 9.76 -5.86
N GLY A 74 -15.96 10.47 -5.50
CA GLY A 74 -15.40 10.45 -4.14
C GLY A 74 -14.41 9.30 -3.89
N VAL A 75 -14.26 8.34 -4.80
CA VAL A 75 -13.26 7.26 -4.71
C VAL A 75 -12.02 7.62 -5.52
N LYS A 76 -10.86 7.47 -4.92
CA LYS A 76 -9.56 7.61 -5.59
C LYS A 76 -9.09 6.28 -6.15
N TYR A 77 -8.68 6.31 -7.41
CA TYR A 77 -8.12 5.15 -8.11
C TYR A 77 -6.67 5.47 -8.49
N GLY A 78 -5.74 4.97 -7.67
CA GLY A 78 -4.31 5.22 -7.81
C GLY A 78 -3.59 4.16 -8.63
N ALA A 79 -2.39 4.50 -9.11
CA ALA A 79 -1.48 3.57 -9.77
C ALA A 79 -0.02 3.85 -9.42
N LEU A 80 0.79 2.80 -9.35
CA LEU A 80 2.23 2.94 -9.21
C LEU A 80 2.86 3.38 -10.54
N ALA A 81 3.70 4.43 -10.50
CA ALA A 81 4.48 4.92 -11.65
C ALA A 81 5.98 4.94 -11.30
N PRO A 82 6.80 4.02 -11.82
CA PRO A 82 8.20 3.88 -11.41
C PRO A 82 9.13 4.94 -12.03
N ASN A 83 8.70 5.61 -13.09
CA ASN A 83 9.46 6.60 -13.84
C ASN A 83 8.54 7.49 -14.69
N LEU A 84 9.10 8.49 -15.36
CA LEU A 84 8.33 9.44 -16.17
C LEU A 84 7.52 8.74 -17.27
N ARG A 85 8.06 7.73 -17.95
CA ARG A 85 7.33 6.98 -18.98
C ARG A 85 6.10 6.27 -18.39
N GLY A 86 6.26 5.60 -17.23
CA GLY A 86 5.13 4.97 -16.55
C GLY A 86 4.09 6.01 -16.11
N PHE A 87 4.51 7.21 -15.72
CA PHE A 87 3.62 8.33 -15.44
C PHE A 87 2.85 8.76 -16.70
N GLU A 88 3.51 8.93 -17.85
CA GLU A 88 2.88 9.30 -19.12
C GLU A 88 1.85 8.24 -19.54
N ASP A 89 2.19 6.96 -19.46
CA ASP A 89 1.27 5.85 -19.75
C ASP A 89 0.05 5.87 -18.80
N ALA A 90 0.26 6.19 -17.51
CA ALA A 90 -0.82 6.36 -16.54
C ALA A 90 -1.75 7.54 -16.91
N MET A 91 -1.18 8.65 -17.40
CA MET A 91 -1.98 9.81 -17.86
C MET A 91 -2.87 9.44 -19.04
N VAL A 92 -2.34 8.70 -20.02
CA VAL A 92 -3.12 8.19 -21.16
C VAL A 92 -4.27 7.30 -20.69
N ALA A 93 -4.07 6.50 -19.63
CA ALA A 93 -5.13 5.67 -19.02
C ALA A 93 -6.12 6.48 -18.13
N GLY A 94 -5.94 7.79 -18.01
CA GLY A 94 -6.82 8.66 -17.23
C GLY A 94 -6.67 8.52 -15.72
N VAL A 95 -5.49 8.12 -15.24
CA VAL A 95 -5.14 8.08 -13.81
C VAL A 95 -5.05 9.51 -13.27
N LYS A 96 -5.57 9.75 -12.06
CA LYS A 96 -5.55 11.05 -11.39
C LYS A 96 -4.69 11.09 -10.15
N GLU A 97 -4.20 9.94 -9.72
CA GLU A 97 -3.29 9.81 -8.60
C GLU A 97 -2.25 8.74 -8.90
N VAL A 98 -0.98 9.07 -8.73
CA VAL A 98 0.11 8.11 -8.90
C VAL A 98 0.89 7.95 -7.61
N ALA A 99 1.58 6.81 -7.48
CA ALA A 99 2.50 6.56 -6.39
C ALA A 99 3.93 6.39 -6.92
N VAL A 100 4.89 6.91 -6.14
CA VAL A 100 6.32 6.66 -6.29
C VAL A 100 6.83 5.93 -5.05
N PHE A 101 7.96 5.22 -5.16
CA PHE A 101 8.44 4.39 -4.05
C PHE A 101 9.96 4.46 -3.93
N ALA A 102 10.41 4.83 -2.75
CA ALA A 102 11.79 4.81 -2.30
C ALA A 102 11.99 3.71 -1.24
N ALA A 103 13.19 3.59 -0.73
CA ALA A 103 13.53 2.70 0.37
C ALA A 103 14.36 3.44 1.41
N ALA A 104 14.32 2.98 2.67
CA ALA A 104 15.18 3.49 3.73
C ALA A 104 16.50 2.70 3.87
N SER A 105 16.78 1.76 2.95
CA SER A 105 17.98 0.92 2.90
C SER A 105 18.63 1.00 1.52
N GLU A 106 19.92 1.32 1.47
CA GLU A 106 20.69 1.39 0.23
C GLU A 106 20.78 0.02 -0.46
N ALA A 107 21.06 -1.05 0.28
CA ALA A 107 21.15 -2.38 -0.30
C ALA A 107 19.81 -2.85 -0.87
N PHE A 108 18.67 -2.47 -0.23
CA PHE A 108 17.36 -2.76 -0.77
C PHE A 108 17.07 -1.95 -2.03
N SER A 109 17.39 -0.66 -2.05
CA SER A 109 17.24 0.19 -3.22
C SER A 109 18.01 -0.37 -4.41
N GLN A 110 19.30 -0.70 -4.23
CA GLN A 110 20.12 -1.29 -5.26
C GLN A 110 19.55 -2.60 -5.82
N ARG A 111 19.06 -3.49 -4.97
CA ARG A 111 18.52 -4.79 -5.41
C ARG A 111 17.13 -4.70 -6.01
N ASN A 112 16.29 -3.79 -5.52
CA ASN A 112 14.90 -3.66 -5.96
C ASN A 112 14.76 -2.83 -7.24
N ILE A 113 15.48 -1.71 -7.35
CA ILE A 113 15.35 -0.75 -8.46
C ILE A 113 16.67 -0.37 -9.12
N ASN A 114 17.75 -1.07 -8.78
CA ASN A 114 19.09 -0.92 -9.36
C ASN A 114 19.59 0.54 -9.35
N CYS A 115 19.44 1.23 -8.22
CA CYS A 115 20.00 2.56 -7.99
C CYS A 115 20.10 2.88 -6.50
N SER A 116 20.88 3.90 -6.15
CA SER A 116 20.95 4.43 -4.78
C SER A 116 19.61 5.08 -4.37
N ILE A 117 19.43 5.33 -3.08
CA ILE A 117 18.27 6.10 -2.57
C ILE A 117 18.26 7.48 -3.23
N ASN A 118 19.40 8.16 -3.26
CA ASN A 118 19.51 9.49 -3.87
C ASN A 118 19.13 9.49 -5.36
N ASP A 119 19.67 8.55 -6.16
CA ASP A 119 19.31 8.41 -7.57
C ASP A 119 17.82 8.12 -7.75
N SER A 120 17.19 7.37 -6.83
CA SER A 120 15.75 7.11 -6.88
C SER A 120 14.93 8.37 -6.70
N LEU A 121 15.32 9.23 -5.75
CA LEU A 121 14.67 10.52 -5.52
C LEU A 121 14.86 11.46 -6.73
N GLU A 122 16.06 11.51 -7.31
CA GLU A 122 16.30 12.28 -8.53
C GLU A 122 15.44 11.80 -9.72
N ARG A 123 15.21 10.47 -9.87
CA ARG A 123 14.31 9.91 -10.90
C ARG A 123 12.84 10.32 -10.69
N PHE A 124 12.43 10.66 -9.48
CA PHE A 124 11.06 11.12 -9.21
C PHE A 124 10.85 12.60 -9.52
N ALA A 125 11.89 13.43 -9.53
CA ALA A 125 11.77 14.86 -9.80
C ALA A 125 11.00 15.17 -11.12
N PRO A 126 11.28 14.53 -12.27
CA PRO A 126 10.49 14.76 -13.48
C PRO A 126 9.04 14.28 -13.36
N ILE A 127 8.75 13.22 -12.57
CA ILE A 127 7.37 12.78 -12.30
C ILE A 127 6.65 13.88 -11.51
N MET A 128 7.27 14.42 -10.45
CA MET A 128 6.66 15.48 -9.63
C MET A 128 6.36 16.74 -10.44
N ALA A 129 7.29 17.13 -11.33
CA ALA A 129 7.09 18.27 -12.23
C ALA A 129 5.91 18.03 -13.18
N ALA A 130 5.85 16.87 -13.83
CA ALA A 130 4.77 16.50 -14.74
C ALA A 130 3.43 16.39 -13.99
N ALA A 131 3.40 15.76 -12.80
CA ALA A 131 2.20 15.63 -11.98
C ALA A 131 1.62 17.00 -11.61
N LYS A 132 2.46 17.94 -11.21
CA LYS A 132 2.06 19.33 -10.95
C LYS A 132 1.46 20.00 -12.19
N GLN A 133 2.07 19.81 -13.36
CA GLN A 133 1.59 20.38 -14.62
C GLN A 133 0.22 19.80 -15.03
N HIS A 134 -0.02 18.51 -14.77
CA HIS A 134 -1.25 17.82 -15.14
C HIS A 134 -2.33 17.80 -14.03
N GLY A 135 -2.07 18.42 -12.87
CA GLY A 135 -3.00 18.43 -11.73
C GLY A 135 -3.22 17.03 -11.14
N VAL A 136 -2.19 16.17 -11.16
CA VAL A 136 -2.18 14.81 -10.61
C VAL A 136 -1.55 14.82 -9.23
N THR A 137 -2.16 14.13 -8.26
CA THR A 137 -1.57 13.99 -6.93
C THR A 137 -0.58 12.83 -6.89
N VAL A 138 0.49 12.99 -6.09
CA VAL A 138 1.53 11.97 -5.94
C VAL A 138 1.60 11.51 -4.50
N ARG A 139 1.52 10.18 -4.29
CA ARG A 139 1.74 9.51 -3.01
C ARG A 139 3.15 8.94 -2.97
N GLY A 140 3.85 9.03 -1.83
CA GLY A 140 5.16 8.43 -1.64
C GLY A 140 5.09 7.15 -0.81
N TYR A 141 5.89 6.14 -1.16
CA TYR A 141 6.15 4.97 -0.32
C TYR A 141 7.60 4.96 0.13
N VAL A 142 7.85 4.56 1.38
CA VAL A 142 9.20 4.26 1.89
C VAL A 142 9.22 2.81 2.36
N SER A 143 9.98 1.95 1.69
CA SER A 143 10.14 0.54 2.04
C SER A 143 11.22 0.33 3.10
N CYS A 144 11.18 -0.81 3.78
CA CYS A 144 12.18 -1.25 4.77
C CYS A 144 12.29 -0.34 6.01
N VAL A 145 11.17 0.24 6.47
CA VAL A 145 11.20 1.21 7.58
C VAL A 145 11.44 0.59 8.96
N LEU A 146 11.21 -0.71 9.14
CA LEU A 146 11.40 -1.45 10.40
C LEU A 146 12.37 -2.61 10.28
N GLY A 147 13.07 -2.70 9.14
CA GLY A 147 14.08 -3.72 8.88
C GLY A 147 14.30 -3.95 7.40
N CYS A 148 15.51 -4.37 7.05
CA CYS A 148 15.93 -4.67 5.69
C CYS A 148 16.43 -6.12 5.60
N PRO A 149 16.07 -6.89 4.54
CA PRO A 149 16.52 -8.28 4.39
C PRO A 149 18.02 -8.42 4.11
N TYR A 150 18.71 -7.32 3.82
CA TYR A 150 20.12 -7.29 3.44
C TYR A 150 21.02 -6.59 4.46
N GLU A 151 20.51 -5.49 5.07
CA GLU A 151 21.26 -4.66 6.02
C GLU A 151 20.84 -4.90 7.47
N GLY A 152 19.73 -5.61 7.69
CA GLY A 152 19.19 -5.86 9.01
C GLY A 152 18.46 -4.62 9.56
N THR A 153 18.95 -4.05 10.65
CA THR A 153 18.31 -2.91 11.33
C THR A 153 18.41 -1.64 10.49
N VAL A 154 17.29 -0.93 10.37
CA VAL A 154 17.20 0.39 9.74
C VAL A 154 16.88 1.42 10.83
N ALA A 155 17.70 2.47 10.94
CA ALA A 155 17.48 3.52 11.93
C ALA A 155 16.28 4.40 11.55
N PRO A 156 15.40 4.76 12.49
CA PRO A 156 14.26 5.65 12.21
C PRO A 156 14.67 7.00 11.60
N GLU A 157 15.86 7.48 11.90
CA GLU A 157 16.42 8.71 11.36
C GLU A 157 16.72 8.62 9.85
N GLN A 158 17.11 7.44 9.35
CA GLN A 158 17.25 7.18 7.90
C GLN A 158 15.89 7.22 7.20
N VAL A 159 14.88 6.63 7.84
CA VAL A 159 13.49 6.67 7.32
C VAL A 159 13.00 8.13 7.29
N ALA A 160 13.23 8.90 8.35
CA ALA A 160 12.83 10.29 8.44
C ALA A 160 13.46 11.14 7.32
N ALA A 161 14.73 10.92 7.01
CA ALA A 161 15.41 11.61 5.92
C ALA A 161 14.73 11.36 4.56
N VAL A 162 14.45 10.11 4.22
CA VAL A 162 13.78 9.76 2.95
C VAL A 162 12.34 10.27 2.91
N ALA A 163 11.59 10.11 4.00
CA ALA A 163 10.20 10.58 4.09
C ALA A 163 10.12 12.11 3.94
N ARG A 164 11.04 12.86 4.57
CA ARG A 164 11.14 14.31 4.44
C ARG A 164 11.39 14.72 2.99
N GLU A 165 12.32 14.06 2.28
CA GLU A 165 12.60 14.38 0.87
C GLU A 165 11.37 14.14 -0.01
N LEU A 166 10.68 13.00 0.11
CA LEU A 166 9.44 12.73 -0.63
C LEU A 166 8.36 13.79 -0.34
N TYR A 167 8.21 14.17 0.93
CA TYR A 167 7.25 15.21 1.32
C TYR A 167 7.65 16.58 0.77
N ALA A 168 8.92 16.95 0.85
CA ALA A 168 9.45 18.21 0.30
C ALA A 168 9.34 18.28 -1.23
N MET A 169 9.45 17.15 -1.94
CA MET A 169 9.21 17.06 -3.39
C MET A 169 7.75 17.29 -3.76
N GLY A 170 6.82 17.20 -2.79
CA GLY A 170 5.38 17.45 -3.00
C GLY A 170 4.50 16.20 -2.97
N CYS A 171 4.97 15.05 -2.46
CA CYS A 171 4.09 13.96 -2.13
C CYS A 171 3.09 14.43 -1.07
N TYR A 172 1.79 14.29 -1.35
CA TYR A 172 0.75 14.76 -0.43
C TYR A 172 0.64 13.88 0.83
N GLU A 173 1.16 12.66 0.76
CA GLU A 173 1.18 11.65 1.82
C GLU A 173 2.37 10.72 1.60
N VAL A 174 3.00 10.29 2.69
CA VAL A 174 4.10 9.32 2.69
C VAL A 174 3.73 8.10 3.52
N SER A 175 3.69 6.93 2.89
CA SER A 175 3.40 5.65 3.54
C SER A 175 4.69 4.95 3.95
N LEU A 176 4.76 4.55 5.22
CA LEU A 176 5.90 3.89 5.83
C LEU A 176 5.69 2.38 5.86
N GLY A 177 6.49 1.65 5.04
CA GLY A 177 6.31 0.23 4.79
C GLY A 177 7.25 -0.68 5.60
N ASP A 178 6.68 -1.50 6.49
CA ASP A 178 7.33 -2.66 7.10
C ASP A 178 7.36 -3.82 6.11
N THR A 179 8.28 -3.75 5.16
CA THR A 179 8.39 -4.66 4.01
C THR A 179 8.59 -6.13 4.42
N LEU A 180 9.22 -6.38 5.55
CA LEU A 180 9.46 -7.74 6.08
C LEU A 180 8.36 -8.22 7.03
N GLY A 181 7.59 -7.31 7.60
CA GLY A 181 6.65 -7.61 8.67
C GLY A 181 7.33 -8.00 9.98
N THR A 182 8.54 -7.50 10.24
CA THR A 182 9.33 -7.76 11.44
C THR A 182 9.12 -6.73 12.54
N GLY A 183 8.44 -5.62 12.22
CA GLY A 183 8.18 -4.54 13.14
C GLY A 183 7.34 -4.96 14.34
N THR A 184 7.61 -4.34 15.48
CA THR A 184 6.82 -4.51 16.71
C THR A 184 6.19 -3.18 17.10
N ALA A 185 5.15 -3.21 17.94
CA ALA A 185 4.43 -2.00 18.37
C ALA A 185 5.35 -0.93 18.97
N GLY A 186 6.35 -1.32 19.76
CA GLY A 186 7.33 -0.39 20.32
C GLY A 186 8.23 0.26 19.28
N ALA A 187 8.72 -0.52 18.31
CA ALA A 187 9.52 -0.01 17.20
C ALA A 187 8.71 0.91 16.28
N THR A 188 7.45 0.55 16.00
CA THR A 188 6.51 1.34 15.22
C THR A 188 6.23 2.71 15.86
N ARG A 189 5.98 2.75 17.16
CA ARG A 189 5.82 4.03 17.88
C ARG A 189 7.06 4.90 17.74
N ARG A 190 8.24 4.33 18.01
CA ARG A 190 9.51 5.04 17.87
C ARG A 190 9.71 5.59 16.45
N LEU A 191 9.34 4.82 15.42
CA LEU A 191 9.41 5.25 14.03
C LEU A 191 8.56 6.50 13.81
N PHE A 192 7.26 6.47 14.16
CA PHE A 192 6.37 7.61 13.97
C PHE A 192 6.72 8.82 14.86
N GLU A 193 7.26 8.62 16.06
CA GLU A 193 7.80 9.69 16.88
C GLU A 193 8.96 10.43 16.19
N VAL A 194 9.86 9.70 15.52
CA VAL A 194 11.03 10.29 14.84
C VAL A 194 10.62 10.95 13.53
N VAL A 195 9.92 10.22 12.65
CA VAL A 195 9.49 10.73 11.33
C VAL A 195 8.52 11.91 11.48
N GLY A 196 7.65 11.87 12.49
CA GLY A 196 6.68 12.92 12.76
C GLY A 196 7.25 14.27 13.22
N LYS A 197 8.58 14.37 13.39
CA LYS A 197 9.27 15.64 13.61
C LYS A 197 9.50 16.41 12.29
N ASP A 198 9.66 15.66 11.19
CA ASP A 198 10.00 16.21 9.87
C ASP A 198 8.79 16.23 8.93
N VAL A 199 7.86 15.28 9.09
CA VAL A 199 6.64 15.16 8.27
C VAL A 199 5.40 15.20 9.17
N PRO A 200 4.41 16.08 8.92
CA PRO A 200 3.18 16.12 9.72
C PRO A 200 2.46 14.76 9.76
N ARG A 201 1.92 14.39 10.93
CA ARG A 201 1.29 13.07 11.13
C ARG A 201 0.10 12.81 10.21
N ASP A 202 -0.65 13.86 9.86
CA ASP A 202 -1.76 13.80 8.90
C ASP A 202 -1.30 13.61 7.43
N LYS A 203 0.01 13.61 7.20
CA LYS A 203 0.68 13.32 5.92
C LYS A 203 1.42 11.98 5.94
N LEU A 204 1.30 11.23 7.03
CA LEU A 204 1.91 9.91 7.17
C LEU A 204 0.84 8.81 7.10
N ALA A 205 1.22 7.68 6.52
CA ALA A 205 0.43 6.46 6.52
C ALA A 205 1.28 5.27 6.99
N GLY A 206 0.64 4.23 7.49
CA GLY A 206 1.28 2.98 7.86
C GLY A 206 0.97 1.86 6.86
N HIS A 207 1.99 1.11 6.46
CA HIS A 207 1.88 -0.06 5.62
C HIS A 207 2.61 -1.23 6.28
N PHE A 208 1.88 -2.25 6.70
CA PHE A 208 2.44 -3.32 7.52
C PHE A 208 2.20 -4.69 6.88
N HIS A 209 3.30 -5.45 6.74
CA HIS A 209 3.22 -6.87 6.46
C HIS A 209 2.97 -7.66 7.75
N ASP A 210 2.24 -8.77 7.64
CA ASP A 210 1.81 -9.57 8.81
C ASP A 210 2.62 -10.87 8.99
N THR A 211 3.86 -10.89 8.49
CA THR A 211 4.73 -12.08 8.49
C THR A 211 4.87 -12.70 9.88
N TYR A 212 5.05 -11.88 10.91
CA TYR A 212 5.14 -12.32 12.30
C TYR A 212 3.86 -12.09 13.12
N GLY A 213 2.73 -11.78 12.45
CA GLY A 213 1.45 -11.56 13.11
C GLY A 213 1.38 -10.27 13.94
N GLN A 214 2.26 -9.28 13.64
CA GLN A 214 2.35 -8.06 14.41
C GLN A 214 1.65 -6.86 13.76
N ALA A 215 1.16 -6.99 12.51
CA ALA A 215 0.61 -5.87 11.78
C ALA A 215 -0.55 -5.17 12.50
N ILE A 216 -1.47 -5.92 13.09
CA ILE A 216 -2.61 -5.37 13.86
C ILE A 216 -2.12 -4.61 15.11
N ALA A 217 -1.11 -5.12 15.82
CA ALA A 217 -0.51 -4.43 16.97
C ALA A 217 0.21 -3.15 16.52
N ASN A 218 0.90 -3.18 15.37
CA ASN A 218 1.58 -2.04 14.80
C ASN A 218 0.59 -0.94 14.35
N ILE A 219 -0.56 -1.32 13.76
CA ILE A 219 -1.64 -0.40 13.41
C ILE A 219 -2.19 0.27 14.68
N TYR A 220 -2.50 -0.52 15.72
CA TYR A 220 -2.96 0.04 16.99
C TYR A 220 -1.93 1.00 17.61
N ALA A 221 -0.66 0.65 17.59
CA ALA A 221 0.43 1.51 18.06
C ALA A 221 0.53 2.82 17.25
N SER A 222 0.30 2.74 15.92
CA SER A 222 0.29 3.90 15.03
C SER A 222 -0.90 4.84 15.29
N LEU A 223 -2.08 4.28 15.59
CA LEU A 223 -3.26 5.05 16.02
C LEU A 223 -2.97 5.87 17.27
N LEU A 224 -2.22 5.31 18.24
CA LEU A 224 -1.80 6.03 19.45
C LEU A 224 -0.83 7.18 19.14
N GLU A 225 -0.09 7.11 18.04
CA GLU A 225 0.77 8.19 17.55
C GLU A 225 0.03 9.19 16.65
N GLY A 226 -1.28 9.01 16.44
CA GLY A 226 -2.14 9.92 15.67
C GLY A 226 -2.14 9.66 14.16
N ILE A 227 -1.66 8.50 13.72
CA ILE A 227 -1.76 8.10 12.31
C ILE A 227 -3.19 7.66 12.01
N GLN A 228 -3.73 8.10 10.86
CA GLN A 228 -5.13 7.90 10.48
C GLN A 228 -5.30 7.29 9.07
N VAL A 229 -4.20 6.84 8.46
CA VAL A 229 -4.23 6.21 7.14
C VAL A 229 -3.42 4.92 7.20
N PHE A 230 -4.03 3.82 6.73
CA PHE A 230 -3.37 2.52 6.69
C PHE A 230 -3.59 1.84 5.36
N ASP A 231 -2.49 1.31 4.81
CA ASP A 231 -2.53 0.43 3.66
C ASP A 231 -2.85 -0.99 4.13
N SER A 232 -3.69 -1.67 3.40
CA SER A 232 -4.05 -3.05 3.65
C SER A 232 -4.42 -3.75 2.35
N SER A 233 -4.49 -5.07 2.35
CA SER A 233 -4.77 -5.84 1.16
C SER A 233 -5.92 -6.81 1.40
N ILE A 234 -6.93 -6.76 0.56
CA ILE A 234 -8.05 -7.69 0.58
C ILE A 234 -7.55 -9.14 0.67
N ALA A 235 -8.18 -9.95 1.51
CA ALA A 235 -7.83 -11.35 1.74
C ALA A 235 -6.35 -11.58 2.18
N GLY A 236 -5.64 -10.54 2.62
CA GLY A 236 -4.20 -10.61 2.90
C GLY A 236 -3.39 -10.99 1.67
N LEU A 237 -3.79 -10.47 0.49
CA LEU A 237 -3.05 -10.70 -0.75
C LEU A 237 -1.66 -10.06 -0.68
N GLY A 238 -0.70 -10.73 -1.26
CA GLY A 238 0.68 -10.27 -1.32
C GLY A 238 1.65 -11.32 -0.81
N GLY A 239 2.90 -10.97 -0.84
CA GLY A 239 4.04 -11.72 -0.35
C GLY A 239 5.23 -10.79 -0.32
N CYS A 240 6.34 -11.28 0.15
CA CYS A 240 7.60 -10.58 0.02
C CYS A 240 8.56 -11.49 -0.74
N PRO A 241 8.93 -11.19 -1.98
CA PRO A 241 9.86 -12.03 -2.74
C PRO A 241 11.26 -12.08 -2.10
N TYR A 242 11.54 -11.14 -1.19
CA TYR A 242 12.81 -11.02 -0.49
C TYR A 242 12.85 -11.73 0.87
N ALA A 243 11.70 -12.24 1.36
CA ALA A 243 11.62 -12.95 2.62
C ALA A 243 10.88 -14.27 2.45
N LYS A 244 11.61 -15.40 2.50
CA LYS A 244 11.00 -16.75 2.49
C LYS A 244 10.02 -16.88 3.67
N GLY A 245 8.76 -17.25 3.38
CA GLY A 245 7.73 -17.44 4.40
C GLY A 245 7.00 -16.14 4.80
N ALA A 246 7.27 -15.02 4.15
CA ALA A 246 6.52 -13.79 4.38
C ALA A 246 5.06 -13.97 3.95
N SER A 247 4.13 -13.62 4.86
CA SER A 247 2.69 -13.73 4.60
C SER A 247 2.14 -12.59 3.73
N GLY A 248 2.93 -11.52 3.53
CA GLY A 248 2.51 -10.33 2.80
C GLY A 248 1.72 -9.34 3.65
N ASN A 249 0.92 -8.53 2.98
CA ASN A 249 0.15 -7.45 3.58
C ASN A 249 -0.82 -7.94 4.67
N VAL A 250 -1.08 -7.09 5.65
CA VAL A 250 -2.21 -7.27 6.56
C VAL A 250 -3.52 -7.31 5.78
N ALA A 251 -4.42 -8.20 6.15
CA ALA A 251 -5.72 -8.30 5.50
C ALA A 251 -6.60 -7.09 5.84
N THR A 252 -7.25 -6.50 4.85
CA THR A 252 -8.14 -5.35 5.03
C THR A 252 -9.30 -5.68 5.97
N GLU A 253 -9.83 -6.89 5.89
CA GLU A 253 -10.89 -7.38 6.77
C GLU A 253 -10.45 -7.45 8.24
N ASP A 254 -9.20 -7.82 8.50
CA ASP A 254 -8.66 -7.91 9.86
C ASP A 254 -8.43 -6.50 10.44
N VAL A 255 -7.98 -5.55 9.61
CA VAL A 255 -7.85 -4.13 9.99
C VAL A 255 -9.20 -3.50 10.27
N LEU A 256 -10.17 -3.73 9.38
CA LEU A 256 -11.53 -3.20 9.54
C LEU A 256 -12.17 -3.71 10.84
N TYR A 257 -12.03 -5.01 11.14
CA TYR A 257 -12.52 -5.61 12.38
C TYR A 257 -11.93 -4.94 13.64
N LEU A 258 -10.63 -4.63 13.63
CA LEU A 258 -9.97 -3.86 14.70
C LEU A 258 -10.62 -2.49 14.86
N LEU A 259 -10.76 -1.74 13.74
CA LEU A 259 -11.23 -0.36 13.75
C LEU A 259 -12.69 -0.27 14.21
N GLU A 260 -13.56 -1.17 13.74
CA GLU A 260 -14.95 -1.29 14.21
C GLU A 260 -15.01 -1.57 15.72
N GLY A 261 -14.18 -2.49 16.22
CA GLY A 261 -14.09 -2.81 17.63
C GLY A 261 -13.61 -1.64 18.52
N LEU A 262 -12.89 -0.68 17.92
CA LEU A 262 -12.46 0.56 18.58
C LEU A 262 -13.46 1.72 18.41
N GLY A 263 -14.58 1.52 17.69
CA GLY A 263 -15.56 2.55 17.38
C GLY A 263 -15.04 3.60 16.38
N ILE A 264 -14.08 3.24 15.55
CA ILE A 264 -13.47 4.11 14.53
C ILE A 264 -14.17 3.86 13.19
N ASP A 265 -14.74 4.91 12.62
CA ASP A 265 -15.41 4.87 11.32
C ASP A 265 -14.41 4.79 10.16
N THR A 266 -14.75 4.01 9.12
CA THR A 266 -13.97 3.90 7.87
C THR A 266 -14.83 4.10 6.63
N GLY A 267 -16.16 4.03 6.78
CA GLY A 267 -17.11 4.02 5.66
C GLY A 267 -17.14 2.71 4.87
N VAL A 268 -16.45 1.66 5.32
CA VAL A 268 -16.33 0.35 4.62
C VAL A 268 -17.29 -0.67 5.23
N ASP A 269 -17.98 -1.42 4.39
CA ASP A 269 -18.87 -2.52 4.78
C ASP A 269 -18.10 -3.85 4.85
N LEU A 270 -17.95 -4.41 6.06
CA LEU A 270 -17.19 -5.63 6.30
C LEU A 270 -17.78 -6.86 5.58
N GLU A 271 -19.10 -6.97 5.47
CA GLU A 271 -19.74 -8.14 4.81
C GLU A 271 -19.47 -8.10 3.30
N GLN A 272 -19.60 -6.93 2.68
CA GLN A 272 -19.25 -6.75 1.26
C GLN A 272 -17.76 -6.99 1.00
N LEU A 273 -16.91 -6.55 1.92
CA LEU A 273 -15.46 -6.77 1.84
C LEU A 273 -15.11 -8.27 1.92
N ILE A 274 -15.75 -9.02 2.84
CA ILE A 274 -15.59 -10.47 2.95
C ILE A 274 -15.97 -11.18 1.64
N LEU A 275 -17.08 -10.77 1.02
CA LEU A 275 -17.49 -11.35 -0.26
C LEU A 275 -16.47 -11.08 -1.38
N ALA A 276 -15.93 -9.86 -1.46
CA ALA A 276 -14.86 -9.53 -2.40
C ALA A 276 -13.59 -10.37 -2.15
N GLY A 277 -13.21 -10.55 -0.88
CA GLY A 277 -12.08 -11.39 -0.48
C GLY A 277 -12.25 -12.87 -0.82
N GLN A 278 -13.45 -13.42 -0.65
CA GLN A 278 -13.77 -14.79 -1.04
C GLN A 278 -13.72 -14.97 -2.56
N GLN A 279 -14.26 -14.00 -3.30
CA GLN A 279 -14.27 -14.04 -4.76
C GLN A 279 -12.84 -14.08 -5.32
N ILE A 280 -11.97 -13.15 -4.89
CA ILE A 280 -10.59 -13.12 -5.38
C ILE A 280 -9.79 -14.36 -4.93
N SER A 281 -10.01 -14.86 -3.72
CA SER A 281 -9.40 -16.11 -3.25
C SER A 281 -9.82 -17.31 -4.11
N GLY A 282 -11.07 -17.35 -4.54
CA GLY A 282 -11.58 -18.37 -5.46
C GLY A 282 -10.92 -18.30 -6.83
N VAL A 283 -10.75 -17.09 -7.39
CA VAL A 283 -10.03 -16.88 -8.68
C VAL A 283 -8.58 -17.35 -8.58
N LEU A 284 -7.92 -17.06 -7.47
CA LEU A 284 -6.54 -17.46 -7.21
C LEU A 284 -6.37 -18.93 -6.83
N GLY A 285 -7.47 -19.65 -6.52
CA GLY A 285 -7.42 -21.03 -6.06
C GLY A 285 -6.68 -21.22 -4.73
N ARG A 286 -6.64 -20.18 -3.88
CA ARG A 286 -5.98 -20.24 -2.58
C ARG A 286 -6.90 -19.80 -1.43
N PRO A 287 -6.70 -20.29 -0.20
CA PRO A 287 -7.44 -19.81 0.95
C PRO A 287 -7.09 -18.35 1.25
N THR A 288 -8.07 -17.62 1.82
CA THR A 288 -7.85 -16.26 2.33
C THR A 288 -6.75 -16.22 3.40
N GLY A 289 -5.96 -15.13 3.42
CA GLY A 289 -5.05 -14.80 4.51
C GLY A 289 -5.76 -14.22 5.73
N SER A 290 -6.96 -13.62 5.55
CA SER A 290 -7.72 -12.99 6.63
C SER A 290 -8.14 -13.97 7.72
N ARG A 291 -7.87 -13.63 8.97
CA ARG A 291 -8.32 -14.37 10.16
C ARG A 291 -9.82 -14.17 10.39
N VAL A 292 -10.31 -12.98 10.13
CA VAL A 292 -11.73 -12.63 10.26
C VAL A 292 -12.58 -13.45 9.30
N VAL A 293 -12.18 -13.52 8.02
CA VAL A 293 -12.90 -14.34 7.03
C VAL A 293 -12.88 -15.82 7.45
N LYS A 294 -11.71 -16.36 7.82
CA LYS A 294 -11.60 -17.76 8.29
C LYS A 294 -12.55 -18.05 9.47
N ALA A 295 -12.61 -17.14 10.45
CA ALA A 295 -13.46 -17.32 11.63
C ALA A 295 -14.95 -17.26 11.29
N ARG A 296 -15.36 -16.34 10.39
CA ARG A 296 -16.78 -16.16 10.01
C ARG A 296 -17.28 -17.21 9.02
N THR A 297 -16.39 -17.87 8.29
CA THR A 297 -16.75 -18.89 7.28
C THR A 297 -16.49 -20.32 7.76
N ALA A 298 -15.86 -20.50 8.91
CA ALA A 298 -15.74 -21.82 9.57
C ALA A 298 -17.14 -22.27 10.03
N ARG A 299 -17.74 -23.19 9.29
CA ARG A 299 -18.97 -23.93 9.65
C ARG A 299 -18.68 -25.41 9.75
#